data_af87ff65b268f6b60952e12e471f8b1c
#
_entry.id   af87ff65b268f6b60952e12e471f8b1c
#
_cell.length_a   1.000
_cell.length_b   1.000
_cell.length_c   1.000
_cell.angle_alpha   90.00
_cell.angle_beta   90.00
_cell.angle_gamma   90.00
#
_symmetry.space_group_name_H-M   'P 1'
#
loop_
_entity.id
_entity.type
_entity.pdbx_description
1 polymer ?
#
loop_
_entity_poly.entity_id
_entity_poly.type
_entity_poly.pdbx_seq_one_letter_code
_entity_poly.pdbx_strand_id
1 'polypeptide(L)'
;MEPLAPRAMRWLVLALLCFQLGAGVVRIPLRKGKSMRELMRDKGVPEGFLKNLKGDPGRKYQFSNAVTYEALTNYLHSFYFGEISIGTPPQNFLVIFDTGSANLWVPSTYCQDPACVNHNRFNSSMSSTFSSIDVTYTLRYGFGDVAVALGYDTVTIQNIVVRNQEFGLSLDEPSSPFYYLDFDGILGMSYPGVGISGYNTLLQNMMQQNQLEEPIFSFYFSRNPTYEYGGEVVLGGIASQLYTGEILWTPVIQEIYWKIGIEEFSIGQSGTGWCSQGCHGIVDTGTFLLTIPAQFMSEFLQALGAEENDYGYVVDCNSVPSMPTLYFGISGTQLSLPPSIYVLNNDGICTVAVESTYVPSTNGQPLWILGNIFLRQYYSIFDLANNQVGFALSA
;
A
#
# COMPACT_ATOMS: atom_id res chain seq x y z
N MET A 1 -24.54 27.26 59.32
CA MET A 1 -24.03 26.14 58.50
C MET A 1 -24.62 26.30 57.09
N GLU A 2 -23.91 26.97 56.24
CA GLU A 2 -24.28 27.13 54.82
C GLU A 2 -23.81 25.90 54.03
N PRO A 3 -24.57 25.43 53.05
CA PRO A 3 -24.15 24.28 52.24
C PRO A 3 -23.18 24.75 51.11
N LEU A 4 -21.93 24.31 51.24
CA LEU A 4 -20.96 24.39 50.19
C LEU A 4 -21.32 23.32 49.11
N ALA A 5 -21.82 23.72 47.95
CA ALA A 5 -21.52 23.17 46.62
C ALA A 5 -22.57 23.56 45.59
N PRO A 6 -22.22 24.37 44.61
CA PRO A 6 -22.38 23.89 43.21
C PRO A 6 -21.20 24.20 42.26
N ARG A 7 -20.13 24.83 42.74
CA ARG A 7 -19.01 25.17 41.85
C ARG A 7 -18.07 24.00 41.54
N ALA A 8 -17.79 23.15 42.52
CA ALA A 8 -16.89 21.97 42.33
C ALA A 8 -17.49 20.92 41.37
N MET A 9 -18.82 20.73 41.42
CA MET A 9 -19.50 19.76 40.53
C MET A 9 -19.57 20.24 39.07
N ARG A 10 -19.59 21.54 38.80
CA ARG A 10 -19.53 22.11 37.46
C ARG A 10 -18.17 21.93 36.81
N TRP A 11 -17.08 22.02 37.57
CA TRP A 11 -15.73 21.80 37.06
C TRP A 11 -15.43 20.30 36.82
N LEU A 12 -16.01 19.42 37.65
CA LEU A 12 -15.91 17.95 37.43
C LEU A 12 -16.69 17.51 36.18
N VAL A 13 -17.85 18.07 35.89
CA VAL A 13 -18.63 17.79 34.68
C VAL A 13 -17.95 18.37 33.43
N LEU A 14 -17.37 19.59 33.53
CA LEU A 14 -16.56 20.15 32.43
C LEU A 14 -15.25 19.38 32.20
N ALA A 15 -14.58 18.89 33.25
CA ALA A 15 -13.40 18.05 33.12
C ALA A 15 -13.75 16.65 32.51
N LEU A 16 -14.89 16.05 32.88
CA LEU A 16 -15.38 14.82 32.30
C LEU A 16 -15.84 14.99 30.82
N LEU A 17 -16.40 16.17 30.46
CA LEU A 17 -16.72 16.49 29.06
C LEU A 17 -15.46 16.76 28.21
N CYS A 18 -14.39 17.31 28.81
CA CYS A 18 -13.11 17.47 28.09
C CYS A 18 -12.34 16.16 27.92
N PHE A 19 -12.63 15.10 28.68
CA PHE A 19 -12.02 13.79 28.51
C PHE A 19 -12.74 12.89 27.46
N GLN A 20 -13.88 13.31 26.92
CA GLN A 20 -14.58 12.61 25.83
C GLN A 20 -14.36 13.23 24.44
N LEU A 21 -13.53 14.26 24.32
CA LEU A 21 -13.18 14.91 23.05
C LEU A 21 -11.71 14.65 22.74
N GLY A 22 -11.43 13.52 22.16
CA GLY A 22 -10.12 13.19 21.64
C GLY A 22 -10.06 11.80 21.05
N ALA A 23 -10.91 11.50 20.08
CA ALA A 23 -10.53 10.55 19.05
C ALA A 23 -9.46 11.26 18.21
N GLY A 24 -8.25 11.37 18.74
CA GLY A 24 -7.15 12.00 18.03
C GLY A 24 -6.76 11.14 16.82
N VAL A 25 -6.16 11.77 15.84
CA VAL A 25 -5.55 11.09 14.68
C VAL A 25 -4.68 9.94 15.18
N VAL A 26 -4.93 8.72 14.67
CA VAL A 26 -4.20 7.53 15.07
C VAL A 26 -3.01 7.34 14.13
N ARG A 27 -1.80 7.25 14.69
CA ARG A 27 -0.56 7.08 13.92
C ARG A 27 -0.01 5.67 14.15
N ILE A 28 0.20 4.95 13.06
CA ILE A 28 0.69 3.57 13.05
C ILE A 28 2.09 3.59 12.44
N PRO A 29 3.16 3.31 13.21
CA PRO A 29 4.49 3.22 12.64
C PRO A 29 4.58 2.03 11.68
N LEU A 30 5.15 2.27 10.51
CA LEU A 30 5.48 1.23 9.54
C LEU A 30 6.95 0.83 9.68
N ARG A 31 7.20 -0.46 9.65
CA ARG A 31 8.54 -1.04 9.51
C ARG A 31 8.83 -1.24 8.03
N LYS A 32 10.09 -1.08 7.64
CA LYS A 32 10.56 -1.51 6.31
C LYS A 32 11.22 -2.87 6.44
N GLY A 33 10.63 -3.89 5.82
CA GLY A 33 11.20 -5.24 5.77
C GLY A 33 12.49 -5.31 4.95
N LYS A 34 13.18 -6.43 5.03
CA LYS A 34 14.24 -6.78 4.08
C LYS A 34 13.64 -6.92 2.67
N SER A 35 14.45 -6.71 1.67
CA SER A 35 14.01 -7.04 0.30
C SER A 35 13.82 -8.56 0.18
N MET A 36 12.85 -8.98 -0.63
CA MET A 36 12.64 -10.40 -0.89
C MET A 36 13.92 -11.06 -1.44
N ARG A 37 14.71 -10.34 -2.25
CA ARG A 37 16.03 -10.80 -2.73
C ARG A 37 16.98 -11.11 -1.58
N GLU A 38 17.05 -10.23 -0.56
CA GLU A 38 17.87 -10.47 0.64
C GLU A 38 17.36 -11.67 1.42
N LEU A 39 16.05 -11.77 1.65
CA LEU A 39 15.43 -12.88 2.37
C LEU A 39 15.65 -14.22 1.67
N MET A 40 15.50 -14.27 0.35
CA MET A 40 15.76 -15.48 -0.45
C MET A 40 17.23 -15.87 -0.41
N ARG A 41 18.14 -14.90 -0.53
CA ARG A 41 19.59 -15.13 -0.43
C ARG A 41 19.97 -15.65 0.96
N ASP A 42 19.43 -15.07 2.03
CA ASP A 42 19.66 -15.50 3.41
C ASP A 42 19.19 -16.96 3.63
N LYS A 43 18.18 -17.40 2.91
CA LYS A 43 17.67 -18.78 2.90
C LYS A 43 18.34 -19.69 1.86
N GLY A 44 19.39 -19.21 1.18
CA GLY A 44 20.21 -20.01 0.25
C GLY A 44 19.55 -20.26 -1.12
N VAL A 45 18.56 -19.45 -1.52
CA VAL A 45 17.92 -19.55 -2.83
C VAL A 45 18.89 -19.06 -3.91
N PRO A 46 19.15 -19.85 -4.99
CA PRO A 46 20.04 -19.42 -6.08
C PRO A 46 19.47 -18.22 -6.84
N GLU A 47 20.33 -17.27 -7.21
CA GLU A 47 19.95 -16.10 -8.03
C GLU A 47 19.24 -16.49 -9.34
N GLY A 48 19.58 -17.62 -9.95
CA GLY A 48 18.91 -18.13 -11.15
C GLY A 48 17.42 -18.47 -10.95
N PHE A 49 16.98 -18.73 -9.70
CA PHE A 49 15.57 -18.94 -9.40
C PHE A 49 14.79 -17.64 -9.49
N LEU A 50 15.38 -16.53 -9.06
CA LEU A 50 14.75 -15.19 -9.04
C LEU A 50 14.40 -14.73 -10.46
N LYS A 51 15.21 -15.11 -11.45
CA LYS A 51 14.98 -14.79 -12.88
C LYS A 51 13.75 -15.48 -13.47
N ASN A 52 13.29 -16.55 -12.85
CA ASN A 52 12.12 -17.33 -13.32
C ASN A 52 10.80 -16.92 -12.67
N LEU A 53 10.84 -16.03 -11.68
CA LEU A 53 9.62 -15.47 -11.10
C LEU A 53 8.95 -14.55 -12.12
N LYS A 54 7.67 -14.80 -12.39
CA LYS A 54 6.90 -14.05 -13.38
C LYS A 54 5.64 -13.46 -12.74
N GLY A 55 5.29 -12.25 -13.11
CA GLY A 55 4.07 -11.58 -12.70
C GLY A 55 3.88 -10.26 -13.42
N ASP A 56 2.77 -9.64 -13.17
CA ASP A 56 2.46 -8.27 -13.63
C ASP A 56 1.80 -7.52 -12.47
N PRO A 57 2.34 -6.38 -12.01
CA PRO A 57 1.78 -5.60 -10.91
C PRO A 57 0.35 -5.13 -11.19
N GLY A 58 -0.01 -4.93 -12.45
CA GLY A 58 -1.39 -4.59 -12.86
C GLY A 58 -2.39 -5.74 -12.75
N ARG A 59 -1.93 -6.99 -12.55
CA ARG A 59 -2.81 -8.18 -12.47
C ARG A 59 -3.84 -8.10 -11.33
N LYS A 60 -3.53 -7.45 -10.24
CA LYS A 60 -4.45 -7.27 -9.14
C LYS A 60 -5.64 -6.35 -9.49
N TYR A 61 -5.50 -5.52 -10.53
CA TYR A 61 -6.58 -4.65 -10.99
C TYR A 61 -7.42 -5.37 -12.04
N GLN A 62 -8.70 -5.52 -11.76
CA GLN A 62 -9.62 -6.32 -12.58
C GLN A 62 -10.16 -5.56 -13.81
N PHE A 63 -9.26 -4.91 -14.59
CA PHE A 63 -9.68 -4.19 -15.80
C PHE A 63 -9.71 -5.06 -17.06
N SER A 64 -8.97 -6.18 -17.06
CA SER A 64 -8.84 -7.07 -18.23
C SER A 64 -8.53 -8.50 -17.80
N ASN A 65 -9.03 -9.47 -18.57
CA ASN A 65 -8.66 -10.88 -18.42
C ASN A 65 -7.38 -11.23 -19.20
N ALA A 66 -6.80 -10.28 -19.93
CA ALA A 66 -5.57 -10.48 -20.67
C ALA A 66 -4.37 -10.32 -19.73
N VAL A 67 -3.65 -11.40 -19.45
CA VAL A 67 -2.46 -11.40 -18.60
C VAL A 67 -1.27 -11.85 -19.44
N THR A 68 -0.27 -10.97 -19.56
CA THR A 68 1.05 -11.34 -20.09
C THR A 68 2.00 -11.42 -18.89
N TYR A 69 2.79 -12.48 -18.81
CA TYR A 69 3.73 -12.70 -17.73
C TYR A 69 5.14 -12.36 -18.17
N GLU A 70 5.79 -11.46 -17.45
CA GLU A 70 7.23 -11.20 -17.55
C GLU A 70 7.96 -11.50 -16.23
N ALA A 71 9.30 -11.49 -16.27
CA ALA A 71 10.11 -11.81 -15.09
C ALA A 71 9.84 -10.82 -13.95
N LEU A 72 9.53 -11.35 -12.76
CA LEU A 72 9.29 -10.59 -11.53
C LEU A 72 10.62 -10.11 -10.90
N THR A 73 11.46 -9.40 -11.65
CA THR A 73 12.68 -8.80 -11.08
C THR A 73 12.33 -7.77 -9.98
N ASN A 74 11.11 -7.33 -9.92
CA ASN A 74 10.66 -6.15 -9.20
C ASN A 74 9.96 -6.45 -7.88
N TYR A 75 9.45 -7.66 -7.64
CA TYR A 75 8.97 -8.10 -6.32
C TYR A 75 10.10 -8.44 -5.34
N LEU A 76 11.33 -8.26 -5.76
CA LEU A 76 12.52 -8.48 -4.93
C LEU A 76 12.83 -7.31 -3.99
N HIS A 77 11.97 -6.31 -3.93
CA HIS A 77 12.11 -5.11 -3.09
C HIS A 77 11.45 -5.28 -1.72
N SER A 78 11.66 -4.30 -0.86
CA SER A 78 11.16 -4.29 0.52
C SER A 78 9.70 -3.85 0.58
N PHE A 79 8.96 -4.38 1.53
CA PHE A 79 7.60 -3.92 1.85
C PHE A 79 7.59 -3.08 3.14
N TYR A 80 6.51 -2.31 3.30
CA TYR A 80 6.22 -1.55 4.51
C TYR A 80 5.00 -2.15 5.18
N PHE A 81 5.12 -2.51 6.46
CA PHE A 81 4.08 -3.18 7.20
C PHE A 81 3.95 -2.64 8.62
N GLY A 82 2.76 -2.74 9.19
CA GLY A 82 2.45 -2.37 10.55
C GLY A 82 1.69 -3.47 11.27
N GLU A 83 1.50 -3.30 12.58
CA GLU A 83 0.89 -4.31 13.44
C GLU A 83 -0.61 -4.04 13.63
N ILE A 84 -1.39 -5.11 13.52
CA ILE A 84 -2.80 -5.17 13.88
C ILE A 84 -3.04 -6.37 14.80
N SER A 85 -4.20 -6.42 15.44
CA SER A 85 -4.64 -7.64 16.13
C SER A 85 -6.07 -8.02 15.76
N ILE A 86 -6.35 -9.34 15.78
CA ILE A 86 -7.66 -9.92 15.45
C ILE A 86 -8.07 -10.87 16.56
N GLY A 87 -9.34 -10.80 16.99
CA GLY A 87 -9.95 -11.74 17.93
C GLY A 87 -9.93 -11.29 19.38
N THR A 88 -10.56 -12.14 20.22
CA THR A 88 -10.67 -11.96 21.66
C THR A 88 -10.34 -13.30 22.37
N PRO A 89 -9.17 -13.42 23.04
CA PRO A 89 -8.10 -12.44 23.18
C PRO A 89 -7.42 -12.10 21.85
N PRO A 90 -6.72 -10.94 21.76
CA PRO A 90 -6.11 -10.48 20.52
C PRO A 90 -4.97 -11.40 20.06
N GLN A 91 -4.91 -11.68 18.76
CA GLN A 91 -3.83 -12.36 18.06
C GLN A 91 -3.18 -11.34 17.11
N ASN A 92 -1.87 -11.13 17.20
CA ASN A 92 -1.15 -10.07 16.52
C ASN A 92 -0.62 -10.52 15.15
N PHE A 93 -0.69 -9.62 14.17
CA PHE A 93 -0.26 -9.83 12.80
C PHE A 93 0.46 -8.60 12.26
N LEU A 94 1.51 -8.83 11.47
CA LEU A 94 2.14 -7.81 10.66
C LEU A 94 1.48 -7.80 9.28
N VAL A 95 0.94 -6.65 8.85
CA VAL A 95 0.22 -6.54 7.59
C VAL A 95 0.68 -5.36 6.75
N ILE A 96 0.61 -5.50 5.43
CA ILE A 96 0.72 -4.37 4.51
C ILE A 96 -0.61 -3.61 4.54
N PHE A 97 -0.54 -2.27 4.64
CA PHE A 97 -1.68 -1.38 4.42
C PHE A 97 -1.74 -1.03 2.93
N ASP A 98 -2.56 -1.75 2.17
CA ASP A 98 -2.55 -1.78 0.70
C ASP A 98 -3.71 -0.98 0.10
N THR A 99 -3.45 0.22 -0.44
CA THR A 99 -4.47 1.02 -1.14
C THR A 99 -4.84 0.47 -2.51
N GLY A 100 -4.14 -0.54 -3.00
CA GLY A 100 -4.43 -1.23 -4.27
C GLY A 100 -5.37 -2.42 -4.15
N SER A 101 -5.78 -2.81 -2.92
CA SER A 101 -6.75 -3.88 -2.67
C SER A 101 -7.74 -3.51 -1.57
N ALA A 102 -8.82 -4.30 -1.38
CA ALA A 102 -9.91 -3.97 -0.46
C ALA A 102 -10.14 -5.00 0.66
N ASN A 103 -9.53 -6.17 0.59
CA ASN A 103 -9.76 -7.25 1.55
C ASN A 103 -8.69 -7.28 2.65
N LEU A 104 -9.11 -7.56 3.88
CA LEU A 104 -8.22 -7.97 4.96
C LEU A 104 -8.10 -9.50 4.95
N TRP A 105 -6.88 -10.04 4.99
CA TRP A 105 -6.65 -11.46 5.22
C TRP A 105 -5.35 -11.69 5.99
N VAL A 106 -5.28 -12.79 6.73
CA VAL A 106 -4.10 -13.25 7.45
C VAL A 106 -3.96 -14.78 7.33
N PRO A 107 -2.75 -15.34 7.52
CA PRO A 107 -2.57 -16.78 7.60
C PRO A 107 -3.43 -17.38 8.71
N SER A 108 -3.90 -18.61 8.52
CA SER A 108 -4.74 -19.27 9.52
C SER A 108 -4.27 -20.69 9.82
N THR A 109 -4.76 -21.24 10.93
CA THR A 109 -4.49 -22.63 11.31
C THR A 109 -5.14 -23.64 10.35
N TYR A 110 -6.01 -23.21 9.46
CA TYR A 110 -6.57 -24.06 8.39
C TYR A 110 -5.55 -24.33 7.28
N CYS A 111 -4.62 -23.43 7.05
CA CYS A 111 -3.54 -23.56 6.08
C CYS A 111 -2.33 -24.31 6.69
N GLN A 112 -1.85 -25.34 5.99
CA GLN A 112 -0.69 -26.14 6.39
C GLN A 112 0.51 -25.96 5.44
N ASP A 113 0.41 -25.06 4.47
CA ASP A 113 1.48 -24.80 3.55
C ASP A 113 2.70 -24.20 4.25
N PRO A 114 3.91 -24.41 3.71
CA PRO A 114 5.13 -23.85 4.29
C PRO A 114 5.06 -22.34 4.48
N ALA A 115 4.41 -21.61 3.56
CA ALA A 115 4.20 -20.17 3.68
C ALA A 115 3.39 -19.84 4.93
N CYS A 116 2.26 -20.49 5.15
CA CYS A 116 1.42 -20.26 6.32
C CYS A 116 2.13 -20.63 7.64
N VAL A 117 2.83 -21.78 7.65
CA VAL A 117 3.51 -22.27 8.87
C VAL A 117 4.68 -21.37 9.28
N ASN A 118 5.28 -20.66 8.33
CA ASN A 118 6.38 -19.73 8.57
C ASN A 118 5.94 -18.36 9.14
N HIS A 119 4.63 -18.11 9.19
CA HIS A 119 4.04 -16.85 9.66
C HIS A 119 3.14 -17.04 10.89
N ASN A 120 2.72 -15.94 11.51
CA ASN A 120 1.70 -15.95 12.54
C ASN A 120 0.36 -16.39 11.92
N ARG A 121 -0.29 -17.40 12.53
CA ARG A 121 -1.55 -17.93 12.02
C ARG A 121 -2.69 -17.65 12.97
N PHE A 122 -3.78 -17.11 12.48
CA PHE A 122 -5.01 -16.92 13.23
C PHE A 122 -5.63 -18.27 13.60
N ASN A 123 -5.86 -18.47 14.90
CA ASN A 123 -6.56 -19.64 15.43
C ASN A 123 -7.98 -19.24 15.83
N SER A 124 -8.96 -19.59 15.00
CA SER A 124 -10.37 -19.26 15.21
C SER A 124 -10.94 -19.86 16.48
N SER A 125 -10.45 -21.04 16.91
CA SER A 125 -10.92 -21.69 18.14
C SER A 125 -10.49 -20.97 19.43
N MET A 126 -9.52 -20.07 19.35
CA MET A 126 -9.04 -19.26 20.47
C MET A 126 -9.75 -17.91 20.58
N SER A 127 -10.58 -17.51 19.62
CA SER A 127 -11.31 -16.25 19.69
C SER A 127 -12.77 -16.46 20.06
N SER A 128 -13.19 -15.84 21.15
CA SER A 128 -14.58 -15.88 21.63
C SER A 128 -15.55 -15.04 20.81
N THR A 129 -15.02 -14.15 19.95
CA THR A 129 -15.79 -13.24 19.08
C THR A 129 -15.81 -13.66 17.62
N PHE A 130 -15.13 -14.76 17.28
CA PHE A 130 -15.07 -15.28 15.92
C PHE A 130 -16.39 -15.94 15.48
N SER A 131 -16.77 -15.70 14.22
CA SER A 131 -17.84 -16.43 13.53
C SER A 131 -17.46 -16.73 12.08
N SER A 132 -17.76 -17.96 11.60
CA SER A 132 -17.55 -18.38 10.22
C SER A 132 -18.83 -18.21 9.40
N ILE A 133 -18.69 -18.03 8.08
CA ILE A 133 -19.81 -18.00 7.13
C ILE A 133 -19.72 -19.11 6.07
N ASP A 134 -18.75 -20.00 6.17
CA ASP A 134 -18.53 -21.16 5.27
C ASP A 134 -18.47 -20.80 3.78
N VAL A 135 -17.89 -19.65 3.45
CA VAL A 135 -17.68 -19.16 2.08
C VAL A 135 -16.20 -19.05 1.80
N THR A 136 -15.77 -19.44 0.62
CA THR A 136 -14.37 -19.39 0.21
C THR A 136 -14.18 -18.56 -1.04
N TYR A 137 -13.04 -17.88 -1.14
CA TYR A 137 -12.65 -17.07 -2.29
C TYR A 137 -11.17 -17.23 -2.63
N THR A 138 -10.81 -16.79 -3.83
CA THR A 138 -9.40 -16.62 -4.24
C THR A 138 -9.11 -15.14 -4.42
N LEU A 139 -8.17 -14.64 -3.62
CA LEU A 139 -7.65 -13.27 -3.72
C LEU A 139 -6.47 -13.26 -4.70
N ARG A 140 -6.45 -12.28 -5.61
CA ARG A 140 -5.42 -12.17 -6.65
C ARG A 140 -4.53 -10.98 -6.40
N TYR A 141 -3.22 -11.22 -6.39
CA TYR A 141 -2.19 -10.19 -6.27
C TYR A 141 -1.24 -10.27 -7.47
N GLY A 142 -0.45 -9.23 -7.70
CA GLY A 142 0.56 -9.22 -8.75
C GLY A 142 1.55 -10.39 -8.63
N PHE A 143 1.82 -10.83 -7.41
CA PHE A 143 2.80 -11.87 -7.09
C PHE A 143 2.21 -13.26 -6.75
N GLY A 144 0.88 -13.42 -6.76
CA GLY A 144 0.26 -14.73 -6.51
C GLY A 144 -1.20 -14.64 -6.07
N ASP A 145 -1.81 -15.78 -5.92
CA ASP A 145 -3.20 -15.94 -5.52
C ASP A 145 -3.25 -16.63 -4.15
N VAL A 146 -4.16 -16.18 -3.28
CA VAL A 146 -4.37 -16.75 -1.93
C VAL A 146 -5.81 -17.25 -1.85
N ALA A 147 -6.00 -18.52 -1.48
CA ALA A 147 -7.32 -19.04 -1.18
C ALA A 147 -7.67 -18.77 0.29
N VAL A 148 -8.84 -18.20 0.55
CA VAL A 148 -9.31 -17.83 1.89
C VAL A 148 -10.71 -18.35 2.18
N ALA A 149 -10.95 -18.75 3.44
CA ALA A 149 -12.28 -18.83 4.02
C ALA A 149 -12.64 -17.48 4.63
N LEU A 150 -13.90 -17.06 4.59
CA LEU A 150 -14.34 -15.83 5.22
C LEU A 150 -14.87 -16.06 6.64
N GLY A 151 -14.56 -15.13 7.52
CA GLY A 151 -15.08 -15.04 8.86
C GLY A 151 -15.19 -13.62 9.36
N TYR A 152 -15.77 -13.46 10.53
CA TYR A 152 -15.93 -12.18 11.21
C TYR A 152 -15.29 -12.24 12.58
N ASP A 153 -14.59 -11.16 12.95
CA ASP A 153 -14.07 -10.99 14.29
C ASP A 153 -13.85 -9.50 14.61
N THR A 154 -13.36 -9.21 15.79
CA THR A 154 -12.93 -7.88 16.21
C THR A 154 -11.51 -7.63 15.73
N VAL A 155 -11.32 -6.53 14.97
CA VAL A 155 -10.00 -6.05 14.52
C VAL A 155 -9.62 -4.82 15.32
N THR A 156 -8.41 -4.83 15.88
CA THR A 156 -7.88 -3.70 16.64
C THR A 156 -6.60 -3.18 16.03
N ILE A 157 -6.53 -1.86 15.83
CA ILE A 157 -5.37 -1.14 15.33
C ILE A 157 -5.09 0.00 16.30
N GLN A 158 -4.05 -0.13 17.12
CA GLN A 158 -3.79 0.80 18.23
C GLN A 158 -5.03 0.92 19.15
N ASN A 159 -5.65 2.09 19.22
CA ASN A 159 -6.87 2.35 19.98
C ASN A 159 -8.17 2.25 19.16
N ILE A 160 -8.10 1.99 17.87
CA ILE A 160 -9.26 1.76 17.01
C ILE A 160 -9.72 0.31 17.16
N VAL A 161 -11.01 0.10 17.48
CA VAL A 161 -11.62 -1.21 17.65
C VAL A 161 -12.80 -1.38 16.71
N VAL A 162 -12.66 -2.22 15.71
CA VAL A 162 -13.71 -2.51 14.72
C VAL A 162 -14.30 -3.88 15.01
N ARG A 163 -15.56 -3.90 15.42
CA ARG A 163 -16.29 -5.15 15.72
C ARG A 163 -16.92 -5.72 14.46
N ASN A 164 -17.05 -7.05 14.46
CA ASN A 164 -17.71 -7.79 13.38
C ASN A 164 -17.14 -7.42 12.00
N GLN A 165 -15.80 -7.35 11.92
CA GLN A 165 -15.09 -7.12 10.66
C GLN A 165 -14.94 -8.44 9.91
N GLU A 166 -15.33 -8.44 8.63
CA GLU A 166 -15.05 -9.54 7.72
C GLU A 166 -13.57 -9.60 7.39
N PHE A 167 -13.00 -10.81 7.40
CA PHE A 167 -11.62 -11.03 6.95
C PHE A 167 -11.45 -12.42 6.37
N GLY A 168 -10.40 -12.59 5.57
CA GLY A 168 -10.00 -13.88 5.02
C GLY A 168 -9.06 -14.64 5.95
N LEU A 169 -9.36 -15.91 6.17
CA LEU A 169 -8.49 -16.87 6.81
C LEU A 169 -7.84 -17.72 5.72
N SER A 170 -6.53 -17.66 5.53
CA SER A 170 -5.89 -18.41 4.45
C SER A 170 -6.15 -19.92 4.58
N LEU A 171 -6.42 -20.55 3.44
CA LEU A 171 -6.56 -21.99 3.27
C LEU A 171 -5.35 -22.56 2.51
N ASP A 172 -4.82 -21.77 1.58
CA ASP A 172 -3.71 -22.12 0.71
C ASP A 172 -2.94 -20.84 0.35
N GLU A 173 -1.62 -20.88 0.52
CA GLU A 173 -0.69 -19.81 0.16
C GLU A 173 0.45 -20.40 -0.66
N PRO A 174 0.70 -19.91 -1.90
CA PRO A 174 1.83 -20.39 -2.67
C PRO A 174 3.15 -20.16 -1.93
N SER A 175 4.00 -21.18 -1.87
CA SER A 175 5.28 -21.10 -1.14
C SER A 175 6.18 -19.98 -1.66
N SER A 176 6.17 -19.70 -2.94
CA SER A 176 6.84 -18.53 -3.53
C SER A 176 5.79 -17.58 -4.08
N PRO A 177 5.81 -16.31 -3.68
CA PRO A 177 6.81 -15.66 -2.82
C PRO A 177 6.48 -15.63 -1.32
N PHE A 178 5.25 -16.00 -0.90
CA PHE A 178 4.72 -15.78 0.46
C PHE A 178 5.61 -16.32 1.57
N TYR A 179 6.24 -17.47 1.39
CA TYR A 179 7.17 -18.06 2.37
C TYR A 179 8.33 -17.14 2.77
N TYR A 180 8.73 -16.22 1.88
CA TYR A 180 9.91 -15.36 2.08
C TYR A 180 9.56 -13.97 2.61
N LEU A 181 8.28 -13.63 2.74
CA LEU A 181 7.86 -12.30 3.18
C LEU A 181 8.07 -12.10 4.69
N ASP A 182 8.30 -10.86 5.11
CA ASP A 182 8.47 -10.47 6.52
C ASP A 182 7.14 -10.07 7.19
N PHE A 183 6.04 -10.11 6.45
CA PHE A 183 4.71 -9.76 6.94
C PHE A 183 3.77 -10.97 6.83
N ASP A 184 2.73 -11.00 7.65
CA ASP A 184 1.80 -12.13 7.72
C ASP A 184 0.68 -12.03 6.68
N GLY A 185 0.09 -10.85 6.50
CA GLY A 185 -1.09 -10.69 5.65
C GLY A 185 -1.22 -9.30 5.03
N ILE A 186 -2.38 -9.03 4.42
CA ILE A 186 -2.66 -7.76 3.73
C ILE A 186 -3.95 -7.15 4.28
N LEU A 187 -3.94 -5.85 4.57
CA LEU A 187 -5.07 -5.03 4.92
C LEU A 187 -5.38 -4.09 3.76
N GLY A 188 -6.43 -4.42 3.01
CA GLY A 188 -6.87 -3.61 1.87
C GLY A 188 -7.52 -2.31 2.30
N MET A 189 -7.13 -1.21 1.65
CA MET A 189 -7.59 0.15 1.93
C MET A 189 -8.22 0.84 0.70
N SER A 190 -8.59 0.07 -0.31
CA SER A 190 -9.29 0.55 -1.50
C SER A 190 -10.81 0.60 -1.29
N TYR A 191 -11.52 0.97 -2.33
CA TYR A 191 -12.99 1.04 -2.33
C TYR A 191 -13.63 -0.35 -2.21
N PRO A 192 -14.84 -0.44 -1.63
CA PRO A 192 -15.52 -1.73 -1.42
C PRO A 192 -15.86 -2.45 -2.73
N GLY A 193 -15.98 -1.72 -3.83
CA GLY A 193 -16.31 -2.29 -5.14
C GLY A 193 -15.32 -3.32 -5.68
N VAL A 194 -14.11 -3.42 -5.10
CA VAL A 194 -13.12 -4.46 -5.43
C VAL A 194 -13.03 -5.56 -4.37
N GLY A 195 -13.80 -5.43 -3.29
CA GLY A 195 -13.93 -6.49 -2.28
C GLY A 195 -14.65 -7.71 -2.83
N ILE A 196 -14.23 -8.91 -2.41
CA ILE A 196 -14.73 -10.17 -2.98
C ILE A 196 -16.13 -10.56 -2.54
N SER A 197 -16.59 -10.11 -1.38
CA SER A 197 -17.85 -10.55 -0.76
C SER A 197 -18.97 -9.54 -0.90
N GLY A 198 -18.67 -8.30 -1.31
CA GLY A 198 -19.62 -7.19 -1.31
C GLY A 198 -19.95 -6.65 0.08
N TYR A 199 -19.24 -7.11 1.14
CA TYR A 199 -19.35 -6.59 2.49
C TYR A 199 -18.42 -5.37 2.71
N ASN A 200 -18.60 -4.72 3.84
CA ASN A 200 -17.85 -3.52 4.17
C ASN A 200 -16.35 -3.79 4.33
N THR A 201 -15.55 -2.95 3.72
CA THR A 201 -14.11 -2.88 4.02
C THR A 201 -13.86 -2.43 5.46
N LEU A 202 -12.63 -2.64 5.96
CA LEU A 202 -12.27 -2.18 7.30
C LEU A 202 -12.46 -0.66 7.47
N LEU A 203 -12.11 0.13 6.46
CA LEU A 203 -12.31 1.59 6.47
C LEU A 203 -13.79 1.97 6.56
N GLN A 204 -14.67 1.28 5.82
CA GLN A 204 -16.11 1.54 5.92
C GLN A 204 -16.65 1.21 7.32
N ASN A 205 -16.24 0.08 7.89
CA ASN A 205 -16.64 -0.28 9.24
C ASN A 205 -16.07 0.68 10.30
N MET A 206 -14.83 1.18 10.12
CA MET A 206 -14.29 2.25 10.97
C MET A 206 -15.17 3.50 10.94
N MET A 207 -15.60 3.94 9.76
CA MET A 207 -16.50 5.09 9.61
C MET A 207 -17.88 4.82 10.21
N GLN A 208 -18.50 3.68 9.90
CA GLN A 208 -19.81 3.31 10.42
C GLN A 208 -19.84 3.16 11.95
N GLN A 209 -18.73 2.74 12.54
CA GLN A 209 -18.57 2.58 13.99
C GLN A 209 -17.98 3.82 14.67
N ASN A 210 -17.89 4.97 13.96
CA ASN A 210 -17.34 6.24 14.47
C ASN A 210 -15.95 6.09 15.08
N GLN A 211 -15.08 5.29 14.45
CA GLN A 211 -13.71 5.06 14.92
C GLN A 211 -12.70 6.06 14.33
N LEU A 212 -13.07 6.81 13.31
CA LEU A 212 -12.25 7.84 12.68
C LEU A 212 -12.80 9.23 13.02
N GLU A 213 -11.90 10.17 13.30
CA GLU A 213 -12.27 11.58 13.53
C GLU A 213 -12.74 12.24 12.21
N GLU A 214 -11.97 12.03 11.14
CA GLU A 214 -12.32 12.43 9.78
C GLU A 214 -12.30 11.20 8.86
N PRO A 215 -13.10 11.15 7.79
CA PRO A 215 -13.09 10.05 6.82
C PRO A 215 -11.87 10.15 5.87
N ILE A 216 -10.70 10.32 6.45
CA ILE A 216 -9.41 10.52 5.80
C ILE A 216 -8.41 9.53 6.40
N PHE A 217 -7.55 8.99 5.55
CA PHE A 217 -6.32 8.37 5.98
C PHE A 217 -5.16 8.86 5.13
N SER A 218 -3.94 8.77 5.64
CA SER A 218 -2.77 9.28 4.94
C SER A 218 -1.53 8.44 5.21
N PHE A 219 -0.55 8.55 4.32
CA PHE A 219 0.69 7.81 4.36
C PHE A 219 1.90 8.72 4.27
N TYR A 220 2.88 8.41 5.08
CA TYR A 220 4.23 8.92 4.99
C TYR A 220 5.20 7.74 4.83
N PHE A 221 6.03 7.77 3.80
CA PHE A 221 7.14 6.84 3.63
C PHE A 221 8.46 7.58 3.78
N SER A 222 9.32 7.12 4.68
CA SER A 222 10.62 7.75 4.92
C SER A 222 11.51 7.68 3.67
N ARG A 223 12.20 8.77 3.37
CA ARG A 223 13.23 8.78 2.32
C ARG A 223 14.47 7.98 2.71
N ASN A 224 14.75 7.88 4.02
CA ASN A 224 15.84 7.09 4.58
C ASN A 224 15.26 6.04 5.56
N PRO A 225 14.53 5.03 5.07
CA PRO A 225 13.86 4.08 5.94
C PRO A 225 14.86 3.14 6.59
N THR A 226 14.59 2.81 7.86
CA THR A 226 15.28 1.74 8.61
C THR A 226 14.31 0.57 8.80
N TYR A 227 14.83 -0.58 9.27
CA TYR A 227 13.96 -1.69 9.65
C TYR A 227 12.95 -1.30 10.74
N GLU A 228 13.38 -0.47 11.69
CA GLU A 228 12.52 -0.07 12.82
C GLU A 228 11.51 1.02 12.44
N TYR A 229 11.86 1.87 11.47
CA TYR A 229 11.00 2.98 11.03
C TYR A 229 11.10 3.20 9.52
N GLY A 230 10.07 2.75 8.81
CA GLY A 230 9.90 2.95 7.36
C GLY A 230 8.97 4.09 7.00
N GLY A 231 8.12 4.51 7.91
CA GLY A 231 7.09 5.52 7.67
C GLY A 231 5.93 5.40 8.64
N GLU A 232 4.78 5.94 8.28
CA GLU A 232 3.56 5.91 9.09
C GLU A 232 2.29 5.84 8.24
N VAL A 233 1.30 5.11 8.75
CA VAL A 233 -0.10 5.26 8.36
C VAL A 233 -0.79 6.14 9.41
N VAL A 234 -1.55 7.09 8.96
CA VAL A 234 -2.32 8.01 9.79
C VAL A 234 -3.80 7.78 9.51
N LEU A 235 -4.58 7.39 10.51
CA LEU A 235 -6.01 7.13 10.38
C LEU A 235 -6.81 8.24 11.05
N GLY A 236 -7.85 8.72 10.38
CA GLY A 236 -8.76 9.75 10.88
C GLY A 236 -8.26 11.17 10.68
N GLY A 237 -7.28 11.43 9.80
CA GLY A 237 -6.83 12.80 9.51
C GLY A 237 -5.47 12.90 8.83
N ILE A 238 -4.83 14.04 9.00
CA ILE A 238 -3.59 14.46 8.34
C ILE A 238 -2.56 14.87 9.40
N ALA A 239 -1.32 14.38 9.28
CA ALA A 239 -0.22 14.71 10.19
C ALA A 239 0.66 15.81 9.57
N SER A 240 0.41 17.09 9.93
CA SER A 240 1.05 18.26 9.33
C SER A 240 2.58 18.29 9.46
N GLN A 241 3.14 17.58 10.45
CA GLN A 241 4.59 17.47 10.65
C GLN A 241 5.29 16.53 9.66
N LEU A 242 4.54 15.75 8.88
CA LEU A 242 5.08 14.76 7.94
C LEU A 242 5.17 15.27 6.49
N TYR A 243 4.77 16.52 6.24
CA TYR A 243 4.86 17.13 4.91
C TYR A 243 5.17 18.62 4.99
N THR A 244 5.50 19.20 3.85
CA THR A 244 5.75 20.65 3.69
C THR A 244 5.00 21.19 2.47
N GLY A 245 4.72 22.50 2.49
CA GLY A 245 4.02 23.17 1.41
C GLY A 245 2.51 22.93 1.40
N GLU A 246 1.89 23.28 0.27
CA GLU A 246 0.46 23.10 0.06
C GLU A 246 0.13 21.69 -0.42
N ILE A 247 -1.07 21.23 -0.12
CA ILE A 247 -1.58 19.93 -0.59
C ILE A 247 -2.22 20.15 -1.97
N LEU A 248 -1.72 19.44 -2.97
CA LEU A 248 -2.37 19.31 -4.26
C LEU A 248 -3.47 18.26 -4.17
N TRP A 249 -4.71 18.65 -4.36
CA TRP A 249 -5.84 17.74 -4.42
C TRP A 249 -6.19 17.37 -5.87
N THR A 250 -6.44 16.08 -6.10
CA THR A 250 -6.87 15.54 -7.40
C THR A 250 -8.05 14.59 -7.22
N PRO A 251 -9.10 14.68 -8.06
CA PRO A 251 -10.27 13.82 -7.92
C PRO A 251 -9.96 12.36 -8.28
N VAL A 252 -10.59 11.44 -7.56
CA VAL A 252 -10.68 10.04 -7.97
C VAL A 252 -11.63 9.95 -9.17
N ILE A 253 -11.14 9.44 -10.28
CA ILE A 253 -11.90 9.38 -11.54
C ILE A 253 -12.82 8.16 -11.65
N GLN A 254 -12.66 7.17 -10.76
CA GLN A 254 -13.52 6.00 -10.64
C GLN A 254 -13.37 5.38 -9.24
N GLU A 255 -14.45 5.30 -8.48
CA GLU A 255 -14.50 4.81 -7.10
C GLU A 255 -14.41 3.27 -7.00
N ILE A 256 -13.39 2.69 -7.61
CA ILE A 256 -13.03 1.26 -7.54
C ILE A 256 -11.65 1.13 -6.90
N TYR A 257 -10.68 1.87 -7.41
CA TYR A 257 -9.34 2.04 -6.86
C TYR A 257 -9.09 3.53 -6.64
N TRP A 258 -8.06 3.89 -5.90
CA TRP A 258 -7.58 5.26 -5.78
C TRP A 258 -6.92 5.70 -7.10
N LYS A 259 -7.78 5.77 -8.13
CA LYS A 259 -7.41 6.03 -9.52
C LYS A 259 -7.61 7.49 -9.88
N ILE A 260 -6.53 8.14 -10.32
CA ILE A 260 -6.46 9.55 -10.68
C ILE A 260 -6.11 9.72 -12.16
N GLY A 261 -6.38 10.91 -12.72
CA GLY A 261 -5.92 11.29 -14.05
C GLY A 261 -4.47 11.76 -14.05
N ILE A 262 -3.71 11.37 -15.07
CA ILE A 262 -2.39 11.92 -15.37
C ILE A 262 -2.51 12.60 -16.74
N GLU A 263 -2.29 13.92 -16.76
CA GLU A 263 -2.49 14.77 -17.94
C GLU A 263 -1.26 14.75 -18.85
N GLU A 264 -0.07 14.65 -18.25
CA GLU A 264 1.21 14.67 -18.95
C GLU A 264 2.27 13.88 -18.18
N PHE A 265 3.22 13.30 -18.89
CA PHE A 265 4.45 12.77 -18.34
C PHE A 265 5.64 13.37 -19.09
N SER A 266 6.64 13.84 -18.35
CA SER A 266 7.84 14.49 -18.93
C SER A 266 9.12 13.92 -18.34
N ILE A 267 10.16 13.83 -19.18
CA ILE A 267 11.52 13.42 -18.79
C ILE A 267 12.43 14.64 -18.97
N GLY A 268 12.91 15.18 -17.85
CA GLY A 268 13.62 16.46 -17.86
C GLY A 268 12.70 17.60 -18.29
N GLN A 269 13.14 18.38 -19.26
CA GLN A 269 12.38 19.51 -19.80
C GLN A 269 11.52 19.13 -21.03
N SER A 270 11.51 17.86 -21.42
CA SER A 270 10.82 17.38 -22.62
C SER A 270 9.56 16.63 -22.28
N GLY A 271 8.41 17.13 -22.74
CA GLY A 271 7.14 16.39 -22.72
C GLY A 271 7.24 15.17 -23.62
N THR A 272 6.77 14.02 -23.14
CA THR A 272 6.80 12.77 -23.92
C THR A 272 5.62 12.64 -24.87
N GLY A 273 4.52 13.32 -24.59
CA GLY A 273 3.26 13.18 -25.30
C GLY A 273 2.52 11.85 -25.02
N TRP A 274 3.05 10.99 -24.17
CA TRP A 274 2.48 9.66 -23.88
C TRP A 274 1.09 9.72 -23.26
N CYS A 275 0.81 10.78 -22.49
CA CYS A 275 -0.49 11.01 -21.87
C CYS A 275 -1.35 12.06 -22.61
N SER A 276 -1.08 12.38 -23.89
CA SER A 276 -1.81 13.37 -24.67
C SER A 276 -3.30 13.04 -24.88
N GLN A 277 -3.68 11.77 -24.75
CA GLN A 277 -5.07 11.30 -24.75
C GLN A 277 -5.60 10.96 -23.34
N GLY A 278 -4.86 11.39 -22.31
CA GLY A 278 -5.07 11.03 -20.92
C GLY A 278 -4.40 9.70 -20.55
N CYS A 279 -3.81 9.64 -19.37
CA CYS A 279 -3.36 8.43 -18.71
C CYS A 279 -4.08 8.29 -17.37
N HIS A 280 -4.10 7.07 -16.84
CA HIS A 280 -4.61 6.80 -15.50
C HIS A 280 -3.47 6.37 -14.57
N GLY A 281 -3.49 6.85 -13.32
CA GLY A 281 -2.58 6.44 -12.26
C GLY A 281 -3.34 5.83 -11.09
N ILE A 282 -2.91 4.67 -10.61
CA ILE A 282 -3.41 4.13 -9.34
C ILE A 282 -2.39 4.44 -8.26
N VAL A 283 -2.84 5.08 -7.18
CA VAL A 283 -2.02 5.39 -6.00
C VAL A 283 -2.03 4.17 -5.09
N ASP A 284 -0.91 3.44 -5.06
CA ASP A 284 -0.85 2.09 -4.52
C ASP A 284 0.30 1.90 -3.53
N THR A 285 -0.03 1.86 -2.24
CA THR A 285 0.93 1.64 -1.15
C THR A 285 1.43 0.19 -1.06
N GLY A 286 0.73 -0.76 -1.66
CA GLY A 286 1.11 -2.18 -1.73
C GLY A 286 2.04 -2.51 -2.90
N THR A 287 2.34 -1.54 -3.78
CA THR A 287 3.34 -1.67 -4.85
C THR A 287 4.58 -0.87 -4.50
N PHE A 288 5.78 -1.47 -4.62
CA PHE A 288 7.02 -0.77 -4.26
C PHE A 288 7.51 0.15 -5.37
N LEU A 289 7.57 -0.34 -6.60
CA LEU A 289 8.14 0.37 -7.75
C LEU A 289 7.16 1.37 -8.38
N LEU A 290 7.70 2.26 -9.19
CA LEU A 290 6.91 3.02 -10.14
C LEU A 290 6.60 2.11 -11.33
N THR A 291 5.33 1.83 -11.60
CA THR A 291 4.96 0.98 -12.73
C THR A 291 4.59 1.83 -13.95
N ILE A 292 5.20 1.51 -15.08
CA ILE A 292 5.08 2.23 -16.35
C ILE A 292 4.29 1.34 -17.35
N PRO A 293 3.37 1.92 -18.15
CA PRO A 293 2.75 1.16 -19.23
C PRO A 293 3.80 0.57 -20.17
N ALA A 294 3.74 -0.75 -20.42
CA ALA A 294 4.76 -1.51 -21.16
C ALA A 294 5.11 -0.89 -22.52
N GLN A 295 4.13 -0.27 -23.17
CA GLN A 295 4.32 0.40 -24.46
C GLN A 295 5.32 1.57 -24.41
N PHE A 296 5.56 2.16 -23.24
CA PHE A 296 6.50 3.29 -23.07
C PHE A 296 7.85 2.86 -22.48
N MET A 297 7.98 1.63 -22.00
CA MET A 297 9.16 1.19 -21.24
C MET A 297 10.45 1.32 -22.03
N SER A 298 10.47 0.89 -23.29
CA SER A 298 11.68 0.93 -24.12
C SER A 298 12.20 2.37 -24.34
N GLU A 299 11.29 3.30 -24.65
CA GLU A 299 11.63 4.70 -24.86
C GLU A 299 12.07 5.37 -23.55
N PHE A 300 11.39 5.01 -22.44
CA PHE A 300 11.75 5.46 -21.09
C PHE A 300 13.17 5.06 -20.70
N LEU A 301 13.52 3.77 -20.84
CA LEU A 301 14.85 3.26 -20.50
C LEU A 301 15.94 3.90 -21.36
N GLN A 302 15.66 4.05 -22.66
CA GLN A 302 16.57 4.74 -23.59
C GLN A 302 16.84 6.19 -23.17
N ALA A 303 15.79 6.91 -22.76
CA ALA A 303 15.92 8.32 -22.32
C ALA A 303 16.75 8.46 -21.04
N LEU A 304 16.78 7.43 -20.20
CA LEU A 304 17.58 7.40 -18.96
C LEU A 304 18.98 6.79 -19.15
N GLY A 305 19.29 6.21 -20.31
CA GLY A 305 20.51 5.48 -20.54
C GLY A 305 20.60 4.20 -19.70
N ALA A 306 19.45 3.58 -19.37
CA ALA A 306 19.37 2.38 -18.56
C ALA A 306 19.47 1.13 -19.44
N GLU A 307 20.21 0.13 -18.97
CA GLU A 307 20.37 -1.18 -19.63
C GLU A 307 19.77 -2.29 -18.75
N GLU A 308 19.05 -3.21 -19.37
CA GLU A 308 18.50 -4.37 -18.66
C GLU A 308 19.57 -5.46 -18.45
N ASN A 309 19.71 -5.91 -17.21
CA ASN A 309 20.56 -7.05 -16.87
C ASN A 309 19.96 -7.86 -15.71
N ASP A 310 20.75 -8.79 -15.15
CA ASP A 310 20.33 -9.66 -14.05
C ASP A 310 19.91 -8.93 -12.75
N TYR A 311 20.27 -7.66 -12.62
CA TYR A 311 19.94 -6.82 -11.47
C TYR A 311 18.73 -5.90 -11.74
N GLY A 312 18.17 -5.92 -12.94
CA GLY A 312 17.10 -5.06 -13.41
C GLY A 312 17.60 -4.00 -14.39
N TYR A 313 17.05 -2.80 -14.36
CA TYR A 313 17.39 -1.69 -15.23
C TYR A 313 18.54 -0.87 -14.62
N VAL A 314 19.76 -1.15 -15.03
CA VAL A 314 21.01 -0.62 -14.45
C VAL A 314 21.44 0.66 -15.15
N VAL A 315 21.96 1.60 -14.35
CA VAL A 315 22.61 2.83 -14.81
C VAL A 315 23.98 2.99 -14.13
N ASP A 316 24.87 3.79 -14.75
CA ASP A 316 26.13 4.16 -14.08
C ASP A 316 25.82 5.02 -12.84
N CYS A 317 26.26 4.58 -11.67
CA CYS A 317 26.06 5.32 -10.42
C CYS A 317 26.66 6.75 -10.45
N ASN A 318 27.71 6.96 -11.23
CA ASN A 318 28.32 8.30 -11.41
C ASN A 318 27.45 9.23 -12.24
N SER A 319 26.56 8.69 -13.08
CA SER A 319 25.65 9.49 -13.91
C SER A 319 24.40 9.96 -13.16
N VAL A 320 24.05 9.33 -12.04
CA VAL A 320 22.81 9.58 -11.28
C VAL A 320 22.60 11.07 -10.96
N PRO A 321 23.60 11.86 -10.52
CA PRO A 321 23.40 13.29 -10.25
C PRO A 321 23.03 14.13 -11.49
N SER A 322 23.32 13.63 -12.69
CA SER A 322 23.02 14.31 -13.96
C SER A 322 21.81 13.75 -14.71
N MET A 323 21.18 12.69 -14.18
CA MET A 323 19.97 12.11 -14.77
C MET A 323 18.79 13.06 -14.71
N PRO A 324 17.83 12.95 -15.65
CA PRO A 324 16.69 13.86 -15.70
C PRO A 324 15.73 13.66 -14.54
N THR A 325 15.13 14.73 -14.03
CA THR A 325 13.96 14.65 -13.17
C THR A 325 12.74 14.23 -13.98
N LEU A 326 11.91 13.32 -13.44
CA LEU A 326 10.64 12.93 -14.04
C LEU A 326 9.55 13.85 -13.52
N TYR A 327 8.54 14.15 -14.35
CA TYR A 327 7.42 15.00 -13.96
C TYR A 327 6.09 14.35 -14.35
N PHE A 328 5.17 14.35 -13.40
CA PHE A 328 3.78 13.93 -13.58
C PHE A 328 2.88 15.16 -13.55
N GLY A 329 2.20 15.47 -14.65
CA GLY A 329 1.16 16.49 -14.71
C GLY A 329 -0.14 15.93 -14.13
N ILE A 330 -0.55 16.44 -12.97
CA ILE A 330 -1.74 16.01 -12.25
C ILE A 330 -2.51 17.25 -11.82
N SER A 331 -3.77 17.36 -12.20
CA SER A 331 -4.66 18.50 -11.86
C SER A 331 -3.99 19.86 -12.10
N GLY A 332 -3.36 20.03 -13.27
CA GLY A 332 -2.69 21.25 -13.69
C GLY A 332 -1.37 21.57 -13.01
N THR A 333 -0.85 20.68 -12.14
CA THR A 333 0.42 20.85 -11.42
C THR A 333 1.41 19.76 -11.81
N GLN A 334 2.69 20.13 -11.94
CA GLN A 334 3.76 19.15 -12.18
C GLN A 334 4.35 18.64 -10.87
N LEU A 335 4.19 17.37 -10.60
CA LEU A 335 4.83 16.67 -9.49
C LEU A 335 6.16 16.07 -9.94
N SER A 336 7.26 16.51 -9.31
CA SER A 336 8.62 16.12 -9.68
C SER A 336 9.10 14.89 -8.95
N LEU A 337 9.80 14.00 -9.65
CA LEU A 337 10.46 12.81 -9.08
C LEU A 337 11.94 12.85 -9.50
N PRO A 338 12.84 13.29 -8.61
CA PRO A 338 14.27 13.42 -8.92
C PRO A 338 14.98 12.06 -8.95
N PRO A 339 16.16 11.96 -9.62
CA PRO A 339 16.94 10.73 -9.71
C PRO A 339 17.25 10.08 -8.36
N SER A 340 17.48 10.88 -7.32
CA SER A 340 17.74 10.42 -5.95
C SER A 340 16.58 9.60 -5.34
N ILE A 341 15.39 9.66 -5.93
CA ILE A 341 14.21 8.90 -5.49
C ILE A 341 13.98 7.67 -6.36
N TYR A 342 14.08 7.81 -7.69
CA TYR A 342 13.77 6.72 -8.61
C TYR A 342 14.98 5.85 -9.00
N VAL A 343 16.19 6.19 -8.56
CA VAL A 343 17.37 5.32 -8.68
C VAL A 343 17.75 4.79 -7.30
N LEU A 344 17.83 3.46 -7.20
CA LEU A 344 18.25 2.78 -5.98
C LEU A 344 19.70 2.35 -6.13
N ASN A 345 20.52 2.59 -5.11
CA ASN A 345 21.89 2.10 -5.03
C ASN A 345 21.93 0.92 -4.04
N ASN A 346 22.18 -0.27 -4.56
CA ASN A 346 22.34 -1.49 -3.79
C ASN A 346 23.77 -1.99 -3.94
N ASP A 347 24.60 -1.73 -2.92
CA ASP A 347 26.00 -2.15 -2.85
C ASP A 347 26.85 -1.74 -4.08
N GLY A 348 26.60 -0.52 -4.59
CA GLY A 348 27.33 0.03 -5.75
C GLY A 348 26.71 -0.32 -7.12
N ILE A 349 25.59 -1.01 -7.15
CA ILE A 349 24.79 -1.23 -8.35
C ILE A 349 23.59 -0.28 -8.32
N CYS A 350 23.55 0.66 -9.26
CA CYS A 350 22.47 1.63 -9.38
C CYS A 350 21.42 1.12 -10.37
N THR A 351 20.18 0.96 -9.89
CA THR A 351 19.05 0.48 -10.69
C THR A 351 17.93 1.50 -10.72
N VAL A 352 17.30 1.68 -11.87
CA VAL A 352 16.07 2.47 -12.01
C VAL A 352 14.91 1.68 -11.40
N ALA A 353 14.24 2.26 -10.42
CA ALA A 353 13.21 1.60 -9.62
C ALA A 353 11.84 1.62 -10.31
N VAL A 354 11.78 1.02 -11.49
CA VAL A 354 10.58 0.94 -12.34
C VAL A 354 10.30 -0.49 -12.76
N GLU A 355 9.05 -0.73 -13.13
CA GLU A 355 8.59 -1.98 -13.73
C GLU A 355 7.53 -1.70 -14.79
N SER A 356 7.23 -2.66 -15.64
CA SER A 356 6.18 -2.53 -16.64
C SER A 356 4.89 -3.23 -16.24
N THR A 357 3.75 -2.69 -16.71
CA THR A 357 2.49 -3.43 -16.75
C THR A 357 1.95 -3.49 -18.17
N TYR A 358 1.43 -4.65 -18.53
CA TYR A 358 0.75 -4.91 -19.80
C TYR A 358 -0.77 -4.72 -19.68
N VAL A 359 -1.26 -4.53 -18.46
CA VAL A 359 -2.69 -4.34 -18.19
C VAL A 359 -3.06 -2.88 -18.43
N PRO A 360 -3.95 -2.60 -19.41
CA PRO A 360 -4.46 -1.24 -19.59
C PRO A 360 -5.50 -0.90 -18.51
N SER A 361 -5.70 0.39 -18.31
CA SER A 361 -6.82 0.89 -17.51
C SER A 361 -8.17 0.75 -18.25
N THR A 362 -9.25 1.16 -17.62
CA THR A 362 -10.57 1.25 -18.26
C THR A 362 -10.49 2.06 -19.56
N ASN A 363 -11.24 1.62 -20.57
CA ASN A 363 -11.26 2.21 -21.93
C ASN A 363 -9.91 2.13 -22.68
N GLY A 364 -8.98 1.26 -22.25
CA GLY A 364 -7.69 1.08 -22.92
C GLY A 364 -6.67 2.18 -22.66
N GLN A 365 -6.91 3.08 -21.72
CA GLN A 365 -5.98 4.14 -21.34
C GLN A 365 -4.69 3.55 -20.74
N PRO A 366 -3.50 4.18 -20.99
CA PRO A 366 -2.25 3.77 -20.35
C PRO A 366 -2.39 3.81 -18.82
N LEU A 367 -1.99 2.70 -18.16
CA LEU A 367 -2.07 2.55 -16.72
C LEU A 367 -0.68 2.72 -16.10
N TRP A 368 -0.56 3.68 -15.20
CA TRP A 368 0.57 3.86 -14.30
C TRP A 368 0.19 3.36 -12.90
N ILE A 369 1.16 2.84 -12.14
CA ILE A 369 0.97 2.57 -10.72
C ILE A 369 2.00 3.41 -9.96
N LEU A 370 1.48 4.33 -9.14
CA LEU A 370 2.28 5.22 -8.32
C LEU A 370 2.55 4.52 -6.99
N GLY A 371 3.58 3.66 -6.99
CA GLY A 371 3.99 2.87 -5.84
C GLY A 371 4.87 3.64 -4.85
N ASN A 372 5.48 2.92 -3.90
CA ASN A 372 6.25 3.54 -2.80
C ASN A 372 7.42 4.41 -3.28
N ILE A 373 7.99 4.16 -4.47
CA ILE A 373 8.98 5.07 -5.07
C ILE A 373 8.42 6.47 -5.26
N PHE A 374 7.19 6.60 -5.76
CA PHE A 374 6.52 7.90 -5.88
C PHE A 374 6.09 8.43 -4.49
N LEU A 375 5.52 7.56 -3.65
CA LEU A 375 4.97 7.92 -2.35
C LEU A 375 6.03 8.28 -1.29
N ARG A 376 7.29 7.93 -1.50
CA ARG A 376 8.41 8.42 -0.67
C ARG A 376 8.71 9.91 -0.91
N GLN A 377 8.41 10.40 -2.10
CA GLN A 377 8.56 11.82 -2.42
C GLN A 377 7.38 12.65 -1.91
N TYR A 378 6.18 12.05 -1.89
CA TYR A 378 4.95 12.75 -1.56
C TYR A 378 4.20 12.08 -0.42
N TYR A 379 3.95 12.85 0.64
CA TYR A 379 2.93 12.52 1.63
C TYR A 379 1.59 12.41 0.91
N SER A 380 0.91 11.28 1.04
CA SER A 380 -0.31 10.99 0.31
C SER A 380 -1.51 10.93 1.23
N ILE A 381 -2.60 11.57 0.86
CA ILE A 381 -3.82 11.73 1.64
C ILE A 381 -4.98 11.17 0.83
N PHE A 382 -5.79 10.33 1.47
CA PHE A 382 -6.91 9.65 0.84
C PHE A 382 -8.20 10.09 1.53
N ASP A 383 -8.97 10.92 0.85
CA ASP A 383 -10.20 11.52 1.36
C ASP A 383 -11.43 10.76 0.84
N LEU A 384 -12.02 9.95 1.71
CA LEU A 384 -13.20 9.13 1.41
C LEU A 384 -14.48 9.94 1.30
N ALA A 385 -14.55 11.12 1.95
CA ALA A 385 -15.75 11.95 1.91
C ALA A 385 -15.89 12.70 0.58
N ASN A 386 -14.76 13.16 0.03
CA ASN A 386 -14.74 13.97 -1.18
C ASN A 386 -14.25 13.19 -2.41
N ASN A 387 -13.92 11.90 -2.25
CA ASN A 387 -13.37 11.03 -3.30
C ASN A 387 -12.21 11.71 -4.05
N GLN A 388 -11.17 12.07 -3.30
CA GLN A 388 -9.98 12.74 -3.81
C GLN A 388 -8.70 12.23 -3.15
N VAL A 389 -7.59 12.41 -3.83
CA VAL A 389 -6.24 12.14 -3.30
C VAL A 389 -5.48 13.46 -3.18
N GLY A 390 -4.82 13.66 -2.05
CA GLY A 390 -3.94 14.78 -1.80
C GLY A 390 -2.47 14.38 -1.85
N PHE A 391 -1.63 15.24 -2.43
CA PHE A 391 -0.18 15.10 -2.44
C PHE A 391 0.48 16.34 -1.90
N ALA A 392 1.40 16.18 -0.96
CA ALA A 392 2.28 17.24 -0.49
C ALA A 392 3.72 16.72 -0.39
N LEU A 393 4.71 17.58 -0.48
CA LEU A 393 6.11 17.16 -0.41
C LEU A 393 6.40 16.56 0.97
N SER A 394 6.89 15.30 1.02
CA SER A 394 7.27 14.64 2.29
C SER A 394 8.36 15.42 3.03
N ALA A 395 8.24 15.51 4.36
CA ALA A 395 9.18 16.19 5.24
C ALA A 395 10.56 15.51 5.30
#